data_3c5fc885080f597b8ee4681baed6c946
#
_entry.id   3c5fc885080f597b8ee4681baed6c946
#
_cell.length_a   1.000
_cell.length_b   1.000
_cell.length_c   1.000
_cell.angle_alpha   90.00
_cell.angle_beta   90.00
_cell.angle_gamma   90.00
#
_symmetry.space_group_name_H-M   'P 1'
#
loop_
_entity.id
_entity.type
_entity.pdbx_description
1 polymer ?
#
loop_
_entity_poly.entity_id
_entity_poly.type
_entity_poly.pdbx_seq_one_letter_code
_entity_poly.pdbx_strand_id
1 'polypeptide(L)'
;MPSFKIDLSTAVVFVATAPEPKLVSKKTGERAVDRDTGADLSTVGLLISDEGEGNLYQVTVPETGIPKGLVPGTPVAVVGLKARDWENEFNGQKRHGISFRAVAITAGA
;
A
#
# COMPACT_ATOMS: atom_id res chain seq x y z
N MET A 1 0.25 -7.21 -16.21
CA MET A 1 0.53 -5.76 -16.12
C MET A 1 1.89 -5.57 -15.48
N PRO A 2 2.76 -4.76 -16.05
CA PRO A 2 4.06 -4.53 -15.44
C PRO A 2 3.94 -3.71 -14.15
N SER A 3 4.84 -4.01 -13.21
CA SER A 3 5.01 -3.24 -11.99
C SER A 3 6.27 -2.41 -12.08
N PHE A 4 6.23 -1.21 -11.55
CA PHE A 4 7.39 -0.31 -11.55
C PHE A 4 7.83 -0.04 -10.12
N LYS A 5 9.13 -0.14 -9.87
CA LYS A 5 9.71 0.22 -8.58
C LYS A 5 9.65 1.74 -8.40
N ILE A 6 9.27 2.16 -7.21
CA ILE A 6 9.22 3.57 -6.85
C ILE A 6 10.44 3.90 -6.01
N ASP A 7 11.16 4.94 -6.40
CA ASP A 7 12.30 5.44 -5.66
C ASP A 7 11.82 6.44 -4.60
N LEU A 8 12.06 6.11 -3.34
CA LEU A 8 11.71 6.97 -2.19
C LEU A 8 12.95 7.55 -1.51
N SER A 9 14.11 7.52 -2.16
CA SER A 9 15.38 7.92 -1.52
C SER A 9 15.40 9.36 -1.02
N THR A 10 14.63 10.25 -1.65
CA THR A 10 14.52 11.66 -1.25
C THR A 10 13.20 11.98 -0.58
N ALA A 11 12.33 10.99 -0.38
CA ALA A 11 11.01 11.20 0.16
C ALA A 11 10.98 11.02 1.68
N VAL A 12 10.03 11.70 2.31
CA VAL A 12 9.69 11.51 3.72
C VAL A 12 8.33 10.83 3.77
N VAL A 13 8.21 9.75 4.55
CA VAL A 13 6.99 8.95 4.60
C VAL A 13 6.48 8.86 6.04
N PHE A 14 5.20 9.14 6.21
CA PHE A 14 4.50 9.02 7.49
C PHE A 14 3.27 8.15 7.34
N VAL A 15 2.90 7.45 8.40
CA VAL A 15 1.61 6.76 8.46
C VAL A 15 0.51 7.80 8.55
N ALA A 16 -0.43 7.78 7.61
CA ALA A 16 -1.60 8.64 7.62
C ALA A 16 -2.81 7.91 8.21
N THR A 17 -2.99 6.64 7.86
CA THR A 17 -4.03 5.80 8.46
C THR A 17 -3.41 4.46 8.87
N ALA A 18 -3.82 3.97 10.05
CA ALA A 18 -3.33 2.70 10.58
C ALA A 18 -3.64 1.53 9.64
N PRO A 19 -2.85 0.44 9.71
CA PRO A 19 -3.11 -0.73 8.88
C PRO A 19 -4.52 -1.29 9.09
N GLU A 20 -5.20 -1.60 7.99
CA GLU A 20 -6.52 -2.22 8.00
C GLU A 20 -6.50 -3.47 7.12
N PRO A 21 -7.26 -4.52 7.49
CA PRO A 21 -7.35 -5.71 6.64
C PRO A 21 -7.84 -5.35 5.25
N LYS A 22 -7.15 -5.85 4.23
CA LYS A 22 -7.62 -5.72 2.86
C LYS A 22 -8.62 -6.83 2.58
N LEU A 23 -9.81 -6.48 2.10
CA LEU A 23 -10.88 -7.43 1.86
C LEU A 23 -11.06 -7.67 0.36
N VAL A 24 -11.30 -8.93 -0.01
CA VAL A 24 -11.70 -9.30 -1.37
C VAL A 24 -13.11 -8.79 -1.63
N SER A 25 -13.97 -8.94 -0.62
CA SER A 25 -15.36 -8.49 -0.70
C SER A 25 -15.79 -7.92 0.65
N LYS A 26 -16.31 -6.72 0.63
CA LYS A 26 -16.86 -6.09 1.84
C LYS A 26 -18.11 -6.81 2.34
N LYS A 27 -18.84 -7.48 1.43
CA LYS A 27 -20.07 -8.20 1.80
C LYS A 27 -19.80 -9.47 2.59
N THR A 28 -18.75 -10.21 2.23
CA THR A 28 -18.42 -11.48 2.87
C THR A 28 -17.40 -11.34 3.98
N GLY A 29 -16.66 -10.24 4.01
CA GLY A 29 -15.57 -10.05 4.95
C GLY A 29 -14.33 -10.88 4.66
N GLU A 30 -14.26 -11.52 3.50
CA GLU A 30 -13.13 -12.35 3.10
C GLU A 30 -11.88 -11.51 2.91
N ARG A 31 -10.78 -11.90 3.59
CA ARG A 31 -9.51 -11.19 3.48
C ARG A 31 -8.76 -11.55 2.21
N ALA A 32 -8.14 -10.54 1.61
CA ALA A 32 -7.19 -10.76 0.53
C ALA A 32 -5.90 -11.35 1.10
N VAL A 33 -5.28 -12.27 0.34
CA VAL A 33 -4.01 -12.90 0.72
C VAL A 33 -3.01 -12.75 -0.41
N ASP A 34 -1.73 -12.79 -0.04
CA ASP A 34 -0.64 -12.82 -0.99
C ASP A 34 -0.62 -14.18 -1.68
N ARG A 35 -0.62 -14.18 -3.00
CA ARG A 35 -0.64 -15.43 -3.78
C ARG A 35 0.63 -16.26 -3.61
N ASP A 36 1.77 -15.60 -3.36
CA ASP A 36 3.06 -16.27 -3.26
C ASP A 36 3.31 -16.85 -1.88
N THR A 37 2.92 -16.13 -0.83
CA THR A 37 3.24 -16.52 0.55
C THR A 37 2.02 -16.98 1.35
N GLY A 38 0.81 -16.69 0.89
CA GLY A 38 -0.41 -16.94 1.64
C GLY A 38 -0.65 -15.98 2.80
N ALA A 39 0.21 -14.99 2.99
CA ALA A 39 0.05 -14.03 4.06
C ALA A 39 -1.16 -13.13 3.84
N ASP A 40 -1.86 -12.78 4.91
CA ASP A 40 -2.94 -11.81 4.85
C ASP A 40 -2.42 -10.46 4.41
N LEU A 41 -3.17 -9.77 3.57
CA LEU A 41 -2.84 -8.44 3.09
C LEU A 41 -3.56 -7.37 3.91
N SER A 42 -2.86 -6.28 4.14
CA SER A 42 -3.42 -5.08 4.79
C SER A 42 -3.21 -3.86 3.91
N THR A 43 -4.04 -2.84 4.10
CA THR A 43 -3.88 -1.56 3.44
C THR A 43 -3.45 -0.54 4.48
N VAL A 44 -2.40 0.21 4.16
CA VAL A 44 -1.87 1.26 5.03
C VAL A 44 -1.93 2.57 4.25
N GLY A 45 -2.50 3.61 4.86
CA GLY A 45 -2.46 4.94 4.28
C GLY A 45 -1.14 5.62 4.61
N LEU A 46 -0.39 6.00 3.60
CA LEU A 46 0.91 6.66 3.75
C LEU A 46 0.89 8.04 3.12
N LEU A 47 1.38 9.02 3.87
CA LEU A 47 1.65 10.34 3.33
C LEU A 47 3.10 10.35 2.85
N ILE A 48 3.29 10.54 1.56
CA ILE A 48 4.62 10.60 0.95
C ILE A 48 4.86 12.03 0.49
N SER A 49 5.91 12.63 1.03
CA SER A 49 6.30 14.00 0.71
C SER A 49 7.66 14.00 0.04
N ASP A 50 7.72 14.58 -1.14
CA ASP A 50 8.96 14.66 -1.92
C ASP A 50 8.93 15.92 -2.77
N GLU A 51 10.05 16.61 -2.81
CA GLU A 51 10.24 17.84 -3.61
C GLU A 51 9.14 18.89 -3.42
N GLY A 52 8.68 19.06 -2.16
CA GLY A 52 7.66 20.03 -1.84
C GLY A 52 6.23 19.61 -2.12
N GLU A 53 6.03 18.38 -2.59
CA GLU A 53 4.71 17.82 -2.82
C GLU A 53 4.42 16.69 -1.84
N GLY A 54 3.25 16.73 -1.22
CA GLY A 54 2.79 15.67 -0.32
C GLY A 54 1.48 15.08 -0.81
N ASN A 55 1.41 13.74 -0.88
CA ASN A 55 0.21 13.05 -1.33
C ASN A 55 -0.05 11.82 -0.46
N LEU A 56 -1.33 11.48 -0.35
CA LEU A 56 -1.78 10.31 0.37
C LEU A 56 -1.90 9.13 -0.59
N TYR A 57 -1.30 8.01 -0.23
CA TYR A 57 -1.37 6.77 -1.00
C TYR A 57 -1.86 5.62 -0.14
N GLN A 58 -2.72 4.80 -0.69
CA GLN A 58 -3.14 3.54 -0.07
C GLN A 58 -2.22 2.44 -0.59
N VAL A 59 -1.46 1.83 0.31
CA VAL A 59 -0.44 0.84 -0.05
C VAL A 59 -0.83 -0.51 0.53
N THR A 60 -0.82 -1.54 -0.30
CA THR A 60 -1.06 -2.92 0.12
C THR A 60 0.25 -3.53 0.60
N VAL A 61 0.24 -4.06 1.82
CA VAL A 61 1.43 -4.68 2.44
C VAL A 61 1.02 -5.99 3.08
N PRO A 62 1.81 -7.07 2.91
CA PRO A 62 1.58 -8.30 3.66
C PRO A 62 1.70 -8.04 5.16
N GLU A 63 0.81 -8.63 5.94
CA GLU A 63 0.77 -8.41 7.39
C GLU A 63 2.09 -8.75 8.08
N THR A 64 2.80 -9.74 7.57
CA THR A 64 4.13 -10.12 8.05
C THR A 64 5.19 -9.04 7.88
N GLY A 65 4.96 -8.09 6.99
CA GLY A 65 5.85 -6.95 6.75
C GLY A 65 5.46 -5.67 7.48
N ILE A 66 4.47 -5.73 8.37
CA ILE A 66 3.98 -4.56 9.09
C ILE A 66 4.39 -4.66 10.56
N PRO A 67 5.16 -3.69 11.09
CA PRO A 67 5.50 -3.68 12.51
C PRO A 67 4.28 -3.36 13.37
N LYS A 68 4.30 -3.82 14.61
CA LYS A 68 3.24 -3.51 15.57
C LYS A 68 3.31 -2.04 15.98
N GLY A 69 2.16 -1.48 16.27
CA GLY A 69 2.07 -0.14 16.84
C GLY A 69 2.19 1.00 15.84
N LEU A 70 1.94 0.74 14.55
CA LEU A 70 1.86 1.82 13.57
C LEU A 70 0.60 2.64 13.81
N VAL A 71 0.81 3.89 14.20
CA VAL A 71 -0.27 4.85 14.42
C VAL A 71 -0.09 6.04 13.49
N PRO A 72 -1.16 6.81 13.20
CA PRO A 72 -1.03 8.00 12.36
C PRO A 72 0.05 8.94 12.88
N GLY A 73 0.86 9.46 11.97
CA GLY A 73 1.98 10.34 12.28
C GLY A 73 3.31 9.66 12.48
N THR A 74 3.36 8.33 12.52
CA THR A 74 4.61 7.59 12.69
C THR A 74 5.48 7.70 11.44
N PRO A 75 6.74 8.17 11.55
CA PRO A 75 7.66 8.14 10.42
C PRO A 75 8.05 6.69 10.10
N VAL A 76 8.05 6.35 8.81
CA VAL A 76 8.36 4.98 8.38
C VAL A 76 9.23 5.00 7.14
N ALA A 77 9.88 3.88 6.88
CA ALA A 77 10.51 3.56 5.61
C ALA A 77 9.73 2.43 4.94
N VAL A 78 9.60 2.49 3.63
CA VAL A 78 8.85 1.50 2.86
C VAL A 78 9.84 0.68 2.02
N VAL A 79 9.75 -0.63 2.14
CA VAL A 79 10.63 -1.55 1.43
C VAL A 79 9.91 -2.12 0.22
N GLY A 80 10.52 -1.98 -0.94
CA GLY A 80 10.02 -2.61 -2.16
C GLY A 80 8.71 -2.04 -2.67
N LEU A 81 8.52 -0.73 -2.55
CA LEU A 81 7.31 -0.10 -3.08
C LEU A 81 7.27 -0.20 -4.60
N LYS A 82 6.15 -0.68 -5.11
CA LYS A 82 5.90 -0.79 -6.53
C LYS A 82 4.56 -0.17 -6.88
N ALA A 83 4.49 0.43 -8.05
CA ALA A 83 3.25 0.90 -8.65
C ALA A 83 2.88 -0.04 -9.79
N ARG A 84 1.61 -0.35 -9.89
CA ARG A 84 1.07 -1.19 -10.95
C ARG A 84 -0.19 -0.54 -11.50
N ASP A 85 -0.26 -0.37 -12.80
CA ASP A 85 -1.49 0.09 -13.43
C ASP A 85 -2.48 -1.07 -13.54
N TRP A 86 -3.76 -0.75 -13.42
CA TRP A 86 -4.81 -1.72 -13.58
C TRP A 86 -5.92 -1.15 -14.45
N GLU A 87 -6.59 -2.04 -15.14
CA GLU A 87 -7.74 -1.71 -15.97
C GLU A 87 -8.84 -2.72 -15.67
N ASN A 88 -10.06 -2.22 -15.52
CA ASN A 88 -11.22 -3.04 -15.25
C ASN A 88 -12.40 -2.54 -16.07
N GLU A 89 -13.24 -3.46 -16.53
CA GLU A 89 -14.44 -3.12 -17.30
C GLU A 89 -15.65 -3.65 -16.54
N PHE A 90 -16.60 -2.75 -16.29
CA PHE A 90 -17.84 -3.07 -15.60
C PHE A 90 -18.99 -2.34 -16.27
N ASN A 91 -20.02 -3.11 -16.70
CA ASN A 91 -21.20 -2.57 -17.38
C ASN A 91 -20.85 -1.70 -18.59
N GLY A 92 -19.86 -2.10 -19.37
CA GLY A 92 -19.43 -1.37 -20.55
C GLY A 92 -18.58 -0.14 -20.28
N GLN A 93 -18.31 0.14 -19.01
CA GLN A 93 -17.42 1.26 -18.62
C GLN A 93 -16.04 0.73 -18.24
N LYS A 94 -15.03 1.31 -18.86
CA LYS A 94 -13.64 1.01 -18.50
C LYS A 94 -13.19 1.91 -17.36
N ARG A 95 -12.63 1.30 -16.34
CA ARG A 95 -11.97 2.00 -15.25
C ARG A 95 -10.50 1.62 -15.22
N HIS A 96 -9.67 2.58 -14.93
CA HIS A 96 -8.24 2.34 -14.79
C HIS A 96 -7.72 3.14 -13.60
N GLY A 97 -6.61 2.70 -13.07
CA GLY A 97 -5.96 3.38 -11.95
C GLY A 97 -4.60 2.80 -11.70
N ILE A 98 -3.99 3.27 -10.62
CA ILE A 98 -2.69 2.79 -10.18
C ILE A 98 -2.86 2.24 -8.77
N SER A 99 -2.38 1.02 -8.55
CA SER A 99 -2.31 0.42 -7.23
C SER A 99 -0.87 0.39 -6.75
N PHE A 100 -0.69 0.53 -5.44
CA PHE A 100 0.62 0.52 -4.80
C PHE A 100 0.75 -0.67 -3.88
N ARG A 101 1.90 -1.31 -3.91
CA ARG A 101 2.19 -2.47 -3.08
C ARG A 101 3.62 -2.40 -2.58
N ALA A 102 3.82 -2.80 -1.33
CA ALA A 102 5.15 -2.86 -0.72
C ALA A 102 5.37 -4.23 -0.09
N VAL A 103 6.63 -4.59 0.08
CA VAL A 103 7.02 -5.83 0.75
C VAL A 103 6.91 -5.67 2.27
N ALA A 104 7.34 -4.54 2.78
CA ALA A 104 7.38 -4.29 4.21
C ALA A 104 7.40 -2.80 4.52
N ILE A 105 7.03 -2.46 5.74
CA ILE A 105 7.19 -1.14 6.32
C ILE A 105 8.07 -1.29 7.54
N THR A 106 9.06 -0.43 7.68
CA THR A 106 9.95 -0.42 8.84
C THR A 106 9.85 0.91 9.57
N ALA A 107 10.20 0.92 10.85
CA ALA A 107 10.22 2.15 11.61
C ALA A 107 11.24 3.11 10.98
N GLY A 108 10.83 4.36 10.76
CA GLY A 108 11.71 5.39 10.25
C GLY A 108 12.67 5.85 11.34
N ALA A 109 13.89 6.18 10.93
CA ALA A 109 14.86 6.76 11.85
C ALA A 109 14.60 8.25 12.06
#